data_814d6dc541b7de8f14ab33bb2eae3c05
#
_entry.id   814d6dc541b7de8f14ab33bb2eae3c05
#
_cell.length_a   1.000
_cell.length_b   1.000
_cell.length_c   1.000
_cell.angle_alpha   90.00
_cell.angle_beta   90.00
_cell.angle_gamma   90.00
#
_symmetry.space_group_name_H-M   'P 1'
#
loop_
_entity.id
_entity.type
_entity.pdbx_description
1 polymer ?
#
loop_
_entity_poly.entity_id
_entity_poly.type
_entity_poly.pdbx_seq_one_letter_code
_entity_poly.pdbx_strand_id
1 'polypeptide(L)'
;MPAKLNTYFKTFKTDGLGQIFMTGILDVKAYSKVNVEIIQFPHAPVSMTVTFDMGKLSGSTLGQTVGQFALGTAGIIHTFEVIGPEFSVILTGGTPNTDVPIQAWVFLH
;
A
#
# COMPACT_ATOMS: atom_id res chain seq x y z
N MET A 1 11.84 -19.12 4.75
CA MET A 1 10.45 -18.87 4.29
C MET A 1 10.44 -18.56 2.81
N PRO A 2 9.64 -19.25 2.00
CA PRO A 2 9.56 -18.95 0.58
C PRO A 2 8.99 -17.55 0.34
N ALA A 3 9.44 -16.93 -0.75
CA ALA A 3 8.93 -15.63 -1.17
C ALA A 3 7.42 -15.71 -1.45
N LYS A 4 6.73 -14.60 -1.26
CA LYS A 4 5.28 -14.53 -1.44
C LYS A 4 4.91 -13.29 -2.24
N LEU A 5 4.13 -13.48 -3.31
CA LEU A 5 3.61 -12.39 -4.12
C LEU A 5 2.12 -12.19 -3.82
N ASN A 6 1.74 -10.99 -3.41
CA ASN A 6 0.35 -10.59 -3.26
C ASN A 6 0.02 -9.61 -4.39
N THR A 7 -1.07 -9.84 -5.11
CA THR A 7 -1.50 -8.98 -6.20
C THR A 7 -2.82 -8.30 -5.88
N TYR A 8 -2.95 -7.06 -6.33
CA TYR A 8 -4.12 -6.21 -6.08
C TYR A 8 -4.52 -5.54 -7.40
N PHE A 9 -5.03 -6.34 -8.34
CA PHE A 9 -5.43 -5.86 -9.67
C PHE A 9 -6.95 -5.71 -9.69
N LYS A 10 -7.43 -4.56 -9.19
CA LYS A 10 -8.86 -4.33 -9.09
C LYS A 10 -9.18 -2.85 -8.96
N THR A 11 -10.47 -2.53 -9.05
CA THR A 11 -10.98 -1.21 -8.74
C THR A 11 -11.28 -1.14 -7.23
N PHE A 12 -10.62 -0.21 -6.55
CA PHE A 12 -10.90 0.10 -5.16
C PHE A 12 -11.86 1.27 -5.09
N LYS A 13 -12.68 1.29 -4.06
CA LYS A 13 -13.53 2.43 -3.77
C LYS A 13 -13.00 3.16 -2.56
N THR A 14 -12.81 4.49 -2.68
CA THR A 14 -12.44 5.30 -1.53
C THR A 14 -13.58 5.32 -0.52
N ASP A 15 -13.24 5.46 0.75
CA ASP A 15 -14.21 5.62 1.83
C ASP A 15 -14.72 7.07 1.91
N GLY A 16 -15.47 7.39 2.96
CA GLY A 16 -16.01 8.73 3.17
C GLY A 16 -14.96 9.80 3.43
N LEU A 17 -13.71 9.42 3.65
CA LEU A 17 -12.57 10.32 3.85
C LEU A 17 -11.62 10.34 2.65
N GLY A 18 -11.96 9.65 1.57
CA GLY A 18 -11.11 9.56 0.39
C GLY A 18 -9.91 8.63 0.57
N GLN A 19 -10.01 7.63 1.43
CA GLN A 19 -8.93 6.71 1.75
C GLN A 19 -9.19 5.31 1.18
N ILE A 20 -8.11 4.61 0.87
CA ILE A 20 -8.14 3.19 0.48
C ILE A 20 -7.12 2.45 1.35
N PHE A 21 -7.60 1.46 2.12
CA PHE A 21 -6.73 0.53 2.85
C PHE A 21 -6.42 -0.64 1.91
N MET A 22 -5.44 -0.45 1.02
CA MET A 22 -5.23 -1.31 -0.14
C MET A 22 -4.88 -2.76 0.22
N THR A 23 -3.99 -2.95 1.17
CA THR A 23 -3.50 -4.30 1.54
C THR A 23 -4.12 -4.85 2.81
N GLY A 24 -4.76 -4.00 3.63
CA GLY A 24 -4.98 -4.32 5.02
C GLY A 24 -3.63 -4.50 5.73
N ILE A 25 -3.60 -5.25 6.80
CA ILE A 25 -2.37 -5.51 7.55
C ILE A 25 -1.77 -6.84 7.08
N LEU A 26 -0.54 -6.77 6.55
CA LEU A 26 0.21 -7.94 6.10
C LEU A 26 1.21 -8.36 7.18
N ASP A 27 1.25 -9.65 7.50
CA ASP A 27 2.27 -10.21 8.37
C ASP A 27 3.56 -10.39 7.56
N VAL A 28 4.61 -9.65 7.92
CA VAL A 28 5.89 -9.68 7.21
C VAL A 28 7.05 -10.18 8.07
N LYS A 29 6.79 -10.64 9.29
CA LYS A 29 7.83 -10.99 10.25
C LYS A 29 8.76 -12.13 9.80
N ALA A 30 8.30 -12.99 8.88
CA ALA A 30 9.09 -14.11 8.36
C ALA A 30 9.96 -13.71 7.15
N TYR A 31 9.93 -12.45 6.73
CA TYR A 31 10.62 -11.95 5.54
C TYR A 31 11.62 -10.87 5.91
N SER A 32 12.57 -10.60 5.03
CA SER A 32 13.58 -9.56 5.22
C SER A 32 13.31 -8.31 4.40
N LYS A 33 12.57 -8.43 3.30
CA LYS A 33 12.29 -7.30 2.39
C LYS A 33 10.86 -7.31 1.88
N VAL A 34 10.36 -6.10 1.60
CA VAL A 34 9.06 -5.86 0.97
C VAL A 34 9.28 -4.99 -0.25
N ASN A 35 8.92 -5.51 -1.43
CA ASN A 35 8.91 -4.71 -2.66
C ASN A 35 7.46 -4.41 -3.02
N VAL A 36 7.18 -3.17 -3.35
CA VAL A 36 5.83 -2.72 -3.71
C VAL A 36 5.87 -1.98 -5.04
N GLU A 37 4.96 -2.31 -5.95
CA GLU A 37 4.69 -1.51 -7.13
C GLU A 37 3.21 -1.17 -7.17
N ILE A 38 2.89 0.10 -7.47
CA ILE A 38 1.50 0.58 -7.58
C ILE A 38 1.39 1.39 -8.85
N ILE A 39 0.43 1.04 -9.70
CA ILE A 39 0.17 1.74 -10.96
C ILE A 39 -1.32 2.04 -11.04
N GLN A 40 -1.66 3.27 -11.41
CA GLN A 40 -3.03 3.64 -11.78
C GLN A 40 -3.24 3.41 -13.27
N PHE A 41 -4.47 3.08 -13.65
CA PHE A 41 -4.83 3.03 -15.06
C PHE A 41 -4.84 4.48 -15.63
N PRO A 42 -4.19 4.70 -16.79
CA PRO A 42 -4.01 6.07 -17.32
C PRO A 42 -5.30 6.83 -17.62
N HIS A 43 -6.41 6.14 -17.90
CA HIS A 43 -7.69 6.77 -18.24
C HIS A 43 -8.52 7.19 -17.02
N ALA A 44 -8.05 6.87 -15.82
CA ALA A 44 -8.75 7.20 -14.57
C ALA A 44 -7.78 7.68 -13.50
N PRO A 45 -6.88 8.64 -13.81
CA PRO A 45 -5.90 9.09 -12.84
C PRO A 45 -6.56 9.91 -11.73
N VAL A 46 -6.14 9.64 -10.49
CA VAL A 46 -6.51 10.46 -9.35
C VAL A 46 -5.23 10.87 -8.64
N SER A 47 -5.23 12.06 -8.05
CA SER A 47 -4.09 12.51 -7.26
C SER A 47 -4.27 12.02 -5.83
N MET A 48 -3.44 11.08 -5.42
CA MET A 48 -3.47 10.52 -4.06
C MET A 48 -2.08 10.41 -3.50
N THR A 49 -1.98 10.30 -2.19
CA THR A 49 -0.74 10.02 -1.48
C THR A 49 -0.74 8.57 -1.03
N VAL A 50 0.36 7.87 -1.30
CA VAL A 50 0.57 6.51 -0.82
C VAL A 50 1.40 6.56 0.44
N THR A 51 0.90 5.95 1.51
CA THR A 51 1.60 5.85 2.78
C THR A 51 1.90 4.38 3.07
N PHE A 52 3.16 4.09 3.40
CA PHE A 52 3.62 2.78 3.79
C PHE A 52 3.89 2.77 5.29
N ASP A 53 3.21 1.91 6.03
CA ASP A 53 3.38 1.77 7.47
C ASP A 53 3.95 0.40 7.81
N MET A 54 4.82 0.33 8.81
CA MET A 54 5.45 -0.91 9.24
C MET A 54 5.70 -0.88 10.77
N GLY A 55 5.82 -2.06 11.36
CA GLY A 55 6.29 -2.16 12.74
C GLY A 55 5.24 -1.88 13.80
N LYS A 56 3.98 -2.20 13.51
CA LYS A 56 2.91 -2.04 14.50
C LYS A 56 3.24 -2.79 15.79
N LEU A 57 3.15 -2.08 16.91
CA LEU A 57 3.31 -2.69 18.24
C LEU A 57 2.05 -3.42 18.66
N SER A 58 2.20 -4.49 19.44
CA SER A 58 1.09 -5.23 19.99
C SER A 58 0.15 -4.28 20.76
N GLY A 59 -1.13 -4.35 20.46
CA GLY A 59 -2.14 -3.47 21.06
C GLY A 59 -2.23 -2.08 20.44
N SER A 60 -1.30 -1.71 19.54
CA SER A 60 -1.37 -0.45 18.80
C SER A 60 -2.25 -0.63 17.55
N THR A 61 -2.95 0.42 17.17
CA THR A 61 -3.72 0.45 15.93
C THR A 61 -2.92 1.04 14.76
N LEU A 62 -1.76 1.62 15.05
CA LEU A 62 -0.95 2.35 14.05
C LEU A 62 0.47 1.82 14.03
N GLY A 63 0.99 1.57 12.83
CA GLY A 63 2.41 1.34 12.60
C GLY A 63 3.15 2.67 12.46
N GLN A 64 4.45 2.58 12.25
CA GLN A 64 5.26 3.74 11.90
C GLN A 64 5.25 3.93 10.39
N THR A 65 5.14 5.17 9.94
CA THR A 65 5.25 5.48 8.51
C THR A 65 6.70 5.33 8.09
N VAL A 66 6.96 4.43 7.15
CA VAL A 66 8.30 4.19 6.60
C VAL A 66 8.51 4.82 5.24
N GLY A 67 7.46 5.30 4.60
CA GLY A 67 7.55 6.03 3.34
C GLY A 67 6.21 6.66 2.98
N GLN A 68 6.27 7.80 2.27
CA GLN A 68 5.08 8.50 1.80
C GLN A 68 5.39 9.14 0.46
N PHE A 69 4.58 8.86 -0.55
CA PHE A 69 4.84 9.28 -1.93
C PHE A 69 3.56 9.75 -2.62
N ALA A 70 3.69 10.74 -3.49
CA ALA A 70 2.59 11.12 -4.37
C ALA A 70 2.40 10.05 -5.44
N LEU A 71 1.18 9.55 -5.59
CA LEU A 71 0.84 8.59 -6.63
C LEU A 71 0.41 9.34 -7.88
N GLY A 72 1.30 9.41 -8.87
CA GLY A 72 1.02 9.98 -10.18
C GLY A 72 0.72 8.89 -11.22
N THR A 73 0.60 9.30 -12.48
CA THR A 73 0.34 8.38 -13.59
C THR A 73 1.50 7.42 -13.88
N ALA A 74 2.72 7.80 -13.48
CA ALA A 74 3.91 6.95 -13.66
C ALA A 74 3.98 5.79 -12.68
N GLY A 75 3.18 5.82 -11.62
CA GLY A 75 3.20 4.80 -10.59
C GLY A 75 4.36 4.95 -9.61
N ILE A 76 4.46 4.01 -8.71
CA ILE A 76 5.49 3.95 -7.66
C ILE A 76 6.04 2.55 -7.58
N ILE A 77 7.38 2.43 -7.49
CA ILE A 77 8.02 1.17 -7.11
C ILE A 77 9.01 1.47 -5.98
N HIS A 78 8.96 0.69 -4.92
CA HIS A 78 9.81 0.91 -3.76
C HIS A 78 10.11 -0.38 -3.01
N THR A 79 11.29 -0.42 -2.38
CA THR A 79 11.74 -1.56 -1.58
C THR A 79 11.97 -1.11 -0.14
N PHE A 80 11.48 -1.90 0.81
CA PHE A 80 11.67 -1.66 2.24
C PHE A 80 12.39 -2.84 2.88
N GLU A 81 13.26 -2.54 3.86
CA GLU A 81 13.74 -3.55 4.80
C GLU A 81 12.63 -3.86 5.80
N VAL A 82 12.51 -5.12 6.19
CA VAL A 82 11.56 -5.50 7.25
C VAL A 82 12.16 -5.15 8.60
N ILE A 83 11.60 -4.13 9.24
CA ILE A 83 12.02 -3.65 10.56
C ILE A 83 10.95 -3.85 11.62
N GLY A 84 9.83 -4.44 11.26
CA GLY A 84 8.74 -4.74 12.17
C GLY A 84 7.83 -5.82 11.62
N PRO A 85 6.93 -6.37 12.42
CA PRO A 85 6.18 -7.59 12.06
C PRO A 85 5.04 -7.38 11.08
N GLU A 86 4.54 -6.14 10.94
CA GLU A 86 3.36 -5.87 10.12
C GLU A 86 3.64 -4.74 9.12
N PHE A 87 3.01 -4.81 7.95
CA PHE A 87 3.15 -3.84 6.88
C PHE A 87 1.78 -3.54 6.28
N SER A 88 1.54 -2.27 5.96
CA SER A 88 0.31 -1.87 5.29
C SER A 88 0.55 -0.78 4.26
N VAL A 89 -0.31 -0.71 3.26
CA VAL A 89 -0.31 0.33 2.22
C VAL A 89 -1.65 1.04 2.26
N ILE A 90 -1.62 2.33 2.46
CA ILE A 90 -2.80 3.18 2.58
C ILE A 90 -2.71 4.30 1.56
N LEU A 91 -3.76 4.53 0.80
CA LEU A 91 -3.87 5.66 -0.11
C LEU A 91 -4.81 6.70 0.52
N THR A 92 -4.39 7.96 0.49
CA THR A 92 -5.15 9.08 1.08
C THR A 92 -5.25 10.24 0.10
N GLY A 93 -6.13 11.18 0.40
CA GLY A 93 -6.27 12.42 -0.40
C GLY A 93 -7.12 12.27 -1.65
N GLY A 94 -7.81 11.16 -1.82
CA GLY A 94 -8.72 10.96 -2.94
C GLY A 94 -10.07 11.63 -2.73
N THR A 95 -10.89 11.60 -3.78
CA THR A 95 -12.29 12.03 -3.69
C THR A 95 -13.08 10.96 -2.96
N PRO A 96 -13.91 11.33 -1.96
CA PRO A 96 -14.70 10.34 -1.22
C PRO A 96 -15.65 9.54 -2.13
N ASN A 97 -15.83 8.26 -1.80
CA ASN A 97 -16.79 7.35 -2.44
C ASN A 97 -16.60 7.27 -3.97
N THR A 98 -15.35 7.25 -4.41
CA THR A 98 -14.99 7.25 -5.83
C THR A 98 -14.21 5.99 -6.17
N ASP A 99 -14.48 5.41 -7.34
CA ASP A 99 -13.77 4.24 -7.84
C ASP A 99 -12.37 4.62 -8.35
N VAL A 100 -11.38 3.85 -7.93
CA VAL A 100 -9.98 4.05 -8.33
C VAL A 100 -9.43 2.72 -8.84
N PRO A 101 -9.27 2.54 -10.16
CA PRO A 101 -8.66 1.33 -10.72
C PRO A 101 -7.16 1.31 -10.42
N ILE A 102 -6.68 0.23 -9.84
CA ILE A 102 -5.28 0.07 -9.45
C ILE A 102 -4.76 -1.29 -9.88
N GLN A 103 -3.52 -1.31 -10.37
CA GLN A 103 -2.70 -2.50 -10.47
C GLN A 103 -1.55 -2.37 -9.48
N ALA A 104 -1.46 -3.31 -8.55
CA ALA A 104 -0.39 -3.28 -7.56
C ALA A 104 0.04 -4.70 -7.19
N TRP A 105 1.28 -4.82 -6.73
CA TRP A 105 1.73 -6.06 -6.13
C TRP A 105 2.66 -5.75 -4.94
N VAL A 106 2.66 -6.67 -3.99
CA VAL A 106 3.55 -6.64 -2.83
C VAL A 106 4.29 -7.97 -2.79
N PHE A 107 5.60 -7.92 -2.92
CA PHE A 107 6.48 -9.09 -2.94
C PHE A 107 7.27 -9.16 -1.65
N LEU A 108 7.06 -10.23 -0.90
CA LEU A 108 7.73 -10.48 0.37
C LEU A 108 8.84 -11.52 0.16
N HIS A 109 10.04 -11.20 0.62
CA HIS A 109 11.17 -12.13 0.46
C HIS A 109 12.31 -11.93 1.47
#